data_c5ef1df1ada58856ed84d76bf765d9b3
#
_entry.id   c5ef1df1ada58856ed84d76bf765d9b3
#
_cell.length_a   1.000
_cell.length_b   1.000
_cell.length_c   1.000
_cell.angle_alpha   90.00
_cell.angle_beta   90.00
_cell.angle_gamma   90.00
#
_symmetry.space_group_name_H-M   'P 1'
#
loop_
_entity.id
_entity.type
_entity.pdbx_description
1 polymer ?
#
loop_
_entity_poly.entity_id
_entity_poly.type
_entity_poly.pdbx_seq_one_letter_code
_entity_poly.pdbx_strand_id
1 'polypeptide(L)'
;MSEQKQRSKDIIRTANIAESARPHLKICGLSRPCDIEWVNDAGVDFAGFVFARSRRQVSPEQAKQLHSMLKKEIPAVGVFVNETIETIVGLVEDGVIDWVQLHGQEDEAYINELKSKVSCPVIQAFSVRTKEDVLRARESYADYILLDQGSGGTGRVFDWTLIESIGRPFFLAGGLNAENIKEAVRTGAWAFDVSSGAETDGFKDREKIFACVAAARQKEEYN
;
A
#
# COMPACT_ATOMS: atom_id res chain seq x y z
N MET A 1 0.57 -6.15 28.49
CA MET A 1 0.34 -6.13 27.03
C MET A 1 -0.61 -4.99 26.76
N SER A 2 -0.20 -3.96 26.01
CA SER A 2 -1.04 -2.77 25.80
C SER A 2 -2.19 -3.09 24.85
N GLU A 3 -3.32 -2.37 24.99
CA GLU A 3 -4.49 -2.49 24.09
C GLU A 3 -4.12 -2.31 22.60
N GLN A 4 -3.07 -1.54 22.32
CA GLN A 4 -2.52 -1.34 20.99
C GLN A 4 -1.91 -2.63 20.39
N LYS A 5 -1.21 -3.45 21.19
CA LYS A 5 -0.70 -4.77 20.75
C LYS A 5 -1.84 -5.76 20.47
N GLN A 6 -2.93 -5.65 21.18
CA GLN A 6 -4.11 -6.49 20.95
C GLN A 6 -4.85 -6.03 19.68
N ARG A 7 -5.04 -4.70 19.48
CA ARG A 7 -5.65 -4.14 18.26
C ARG A 7 -4.90 -4.52 16.98
N SER A 8 -3.56 -4.42 16.96
CA SER A 8 -2.76 -4.82 15.79
C SER A 8 -2.90 -6.31 15.49
N LYS A 9 -2.96 -7.17 16.51
CA LYS A 9 -3.19 -8.61 16.34
C LYS A 9 -4.62 -8.92 15.88
N ASP A 10 -5.59 -8.13 16.27
CA ASP A 10 -6.99 -8.32 15.87
C ASP A 10 -7.20 -7.84 14.43
N ILE A 11 -6.54 -6.78 13.98
CA ILE A 11 -6.52 -6.34 12.57
C ILE A 11 -5.85 -7.42 11.68
N ILE A 12 -4.77 -8.05 12.14
CA ILE A 12 -4.11 -9.15 11.42
C ILE A 12 -4.96 -10.42 11.44
N ARG A 13 -5.71 -10.70 12.52
CA ARG A 13 -6.58 -11.87 12.62
C ARG A 13 -7.88 -11.75 11.83
N THR A 14 -8.41 -10.55 11.65
CA THR A 14 -9.59 -10.31 10.80
C THR A 14 -9.26 -10.22 9.31
N ALA A 15 -7.99 -10.00 8.94
CA ALA A 15 -7.49 -10.24 7.59
C ALA A 15 -7.27 -11.76 7.38
N ASN A 16 -8.29 -12.57 7.59
CA ASN A 16 -8.30 -13.98 7.20
C ASN A 16 -8.11 -14.03 5.68
N ILE A 17 -6.93 -14.49 5.24
CA ILE A 17 -6.46 -14.56 3.85
C ILE A 17 -7.42 -15.37 2.95
N ALA A 18 -8.37 -16.09 3.56
CA ALA A 18 -9.35 -16.98 2.88
C ALA A 18 -10.73 -16.36 2.66
N GLU A 19 -11.06 -15.17 3.17
CA GLU A 19 -12.44 -14.66 3.17
C GLU A 19 -12.67 -13.33 2.46
N SER A 20 -11.67 -12.66 1.92
CA SER A 20 -11.90 -11.47 1.10
C SER A 20 -12.30 -11.90 -0.32
N ALA A 21 -13.59 -11.93 -0.60
CA ALA A 21 -14.11 -12.20 -1.95
C ALA A 21 -13.72 -11.14 -3.00
N ARG A 22 -12.91 -10.15 -2.62
CA ARG A 22 -12.44 -9.05 -3.48
C ARG A 22 -11.04 -8.58 -3.05
N PRO A 23 -10.21 -8.10 -3.99
CA PRO A 23 -8.96 -7.43 -3.64
C PRO A 23 -9.19 -6.14 -2.84
N HIS A 24 -8.27 -5.84 -1.93
CA HIS A 24 -8.23 -4.55 -1.26
C HIS A 24 -7.70 -3.47 -2.20
N LEU A 25 -8.03 -2.19 -1.91
CA LEU A 25 -7.53 -1.05 -2.68
C LEU A 25 -6.85 -0.04 -1.78
N LYS A 26 -5.61 0.29 -2.10
CA LYS A 26 -4.82 1.37 -1.52
C LYS A 26 -4.73 2.53 -2.51
N ILE A 27 -4.99 3.76 -2.05
CA ILE A 27 -4.69 4.98 -2.80
C ILE A 27 -3.47 5.64 -2.15
N CYS A 28 -2.38 5.76 -2.92
CA CYS A 28 -1.07 6.17 -2.43
C CYS A 28 -0.69 7.58 -2.89
N GLY A 29 -0.08 8.36 -2.00
CA GLY A 29 0.38 9.71 -2.26
C GLY A 29 -0.70 10.77 -2.08
N LEU A 30 -1.49 10.62 -1.01
CA LEU A 30 -2.45 11.61 -0.55
C LEU A 30 -1.71 12.75 0.14
N SER A 31 -2.07 14.00 -0.17
CA SER A 31 -1.36 15.17 0.35
C SER A 31 -2.25 16.37 0.68
N ARG A 32 -3.54 16.32 0.33
CA ARG A 32 -4.49 17.43 0.54
C ARG A 32 -5.69 16.96 1.35
N PRO A 33 -6.35 17.85 2.12
CA PRO A 33 -7.59 17.51 2.85
C PRO A 33 -8.67 16.91 1.95
N CYS A 34 -8.88 17.45 0.73
CA CYS A 34 -9.86 16.93 -0.21
C CYS A 34 -9.53 15.50 -0.68
N ASP A 35 -8.24 15.11 -0.73
CA ASP A 35 -7.86 13.74 -1.04
C ASP A 35 -8.42 12.77 0.01
N ILE A 36 -8.39 13.19 1.30
CA ILE A 36 -8.89 12.39 2.42
C ILE A 36 -10.42 12.29 2.38
N GLU A 37 -11.12 13.39 2.09
CA GLU A 37 -12.56 13.37 1.90
C GLU A 37 -12.96 12.36 0.81
N TRP A 38 -12.27 12.39 -0.33
CA TRP A 38 -12.57 11.52 -1.46
C TRP A 38 -12.28 10.03 -1.17
N VAL A 39 -11.18 9.70 -0.51
CA VAL A 39 -10.90 8.29 -0.15
C VAL A 39 -11.86 7.78 0.94
N ASN A 40 -12.28 8.64 1.87
CA ASN A 40 -13.31 8.33 2.86
C ASN A 40 -14.66 8.03 2.20
N ASP A 41 -15.08 8.88 1.25
CA ASP A 41 -16.34 8.72 0.52
C ASP A 41 -16.33 7.49 -0.39
N ALA A 42 -15.23 7.28 -1.09
CA ALA A 42 -15.04 6.11 -1.95
C ALA A 42 -14.92 4.81 -1.16
N GLY A 43 -14.52 4.89 0.13
CA GLY A 43 -14.34 3.76 1.02
C GLY A 43 -13.20 2.86 0.59
N VAL A 44 -12.02 3.42 0.35
CA VAL A 44 -10.80 2.64 0.08
C VAL A 44 -10.41 1.81 1.30
N ASP A 45 -9.56 0.81 1.09
CA ASP A 45 -9.13 -0.07 2.18
C ASP A 45 -7.84 0.43 2.86
N PHE A 46 -7.02 1.26 2.18
CA PHE A 46 -5.78 1.84 2.71
C PHE A 46 -5.53 3.24 2.14
N ALA A 47 -4.94 4.13 2.93
CA ALA A 47 -4.52 5.48 2.57
C ALA A 47 -2.99 5.63 2.68
N GLY A 48 -2.29 5.99 1.60
CA GLY A 48 -0.83 6.08 1.56
C GLY A 48 -0.31 7.51 1.67
N PHE A 49 0.60 7.77 2.63
CA PHE A 49 1.35 9.01 2.81
C PHE A 49 2.83 8.80 2.47
N VAL A 50 3.39 9.62 1.58
CA VAL A 50 4.76 9.48 1.12
C VAL A 50 5.67 10.42 1.92
N PHE A 51 6.60 9.86 2.70
CA PHE A 51 7.60 10.63 3.43
C PHE A 51 8.91 10.80 2.64
N ALA A 52 9.12 9.96 1.62
CA ALA A 52 10.27 10.08 0.73
C ALA A 52 10.18 11.30 -0.20
N ARG A 53 11.36 11.83 -0.57
CA ARG A 53 11.46 12.98 -1.49
C ARG A 53 10.76 12.71 -2.81
N SER A 54 9.66 13.39 -3.03
CA SER A 54 8.84 13.32 -4.25
C SER A 54 7.88 14.50 -4.31
N ARG A 55 7.17 14.66 -5.45
CA ARG A 55 6.08 15.65 -5.55
C ARG A 55 4.89 15.36 -4.62
N ARG A 56 4.82 14.15 -4.07
CA ARG A 56 3.75 13.69 -3.16
C ARG A 56 4.19 13.68 -1.70
N GLN A 57 5.37 14.19 -1.42
CA GLN A 57 5.92 14.19 -0.07
C GLN A 57 5.06 15.01 0.88
N VAL A 58 4.81 14.46 2.06
CA VAL A 58 4.17 15.14 3.19
C VAL A 58 5.13 15.22 4.38
N SER A 59 4.97 16.24 5.21
CA SER A 59 5.67 16.31 6.50
C SER A 59 4.95 15.43 7.55
N PRO A 60 5.63 15.05 8.65
CA PRO A 60 4.98 14.38 9.78
C PRO A 60 3.74 15.11 10.29
N GLU A 61 3.79 16.43 10.42
CA GLU A 61 2.69 17.26 10.91
C GLU A 61 1.52 17.25 9.93
N GLN A 62 1.81 17.35 8.62
CA GLN A 62 0.80 17.27 7.57
C GLN A 62 0.15 15.89 7.54
N ALA A 63 0.95 14.82 7.62
CA ALA A 63 0.44 13.45 7.66
C ALA A 63 -0.45 13.22 8.88
N LYS A 64 -0.06 13.73 10.06
CA LYS A 64 -0.86 13.65 11.29
C LYS A 64 -2.23 14.33 11.15
N GLN A 65 -2.25 15.52 10.55
CA GLN A 65 -3.49 16.23 10.26
C GLN A 65 -4.38 15.45 9.30
N LEU A 66 -3.82 14.96 8.19
CA LEU A 66 -4.55 14.18 7.19
C LEU A 66 -5.06 12.86 7.78
N HIS A 67 -4.24 12.15 8.58
CA HIS A 67 -4.65 10.93 9.25
C HIS A 67 -5.83 11.17 10.20
N SER A 68 -5.84 12.29 10.94
CA SER A 68 -6.95 12.61 11.83
C SER A 68 -8.30 12.79 11.12
N MET A 69 -8.30 13.02 9.82
CA MET A 69 -9.49 13.14 8.97
C MET A 69 -9.93 11.81 8.34
N LEU A 70 -9.07 10.77 8.37
CA LEU A 70 -9.43 9.44 7.86
C LEU A 70 -10.50 8.79 8.73
N LYS A 71 -11.39 8.03 8.09
CA LYS A 71 -12.27 7.10 8.81
C LYS A 71 -11.42 6.05 9.52
N LYS A 72 -11.83 5.66 10.74
CA LYS A 72 -11.07 4.76 11.62
C LYS A 72 -10.77 3.38 11.01
N GLU A 73 -11.59 2.95 10.08
CA GLU A 73 -11.46 1.68 9.36
C GLU A 73 -10.42 1.74 8.21
N ILE A 74 -9.93 2.93 7.84
CA ILE A 74 -8.95 3.12 6.76
C ILE A 74 -7.58 3.36 7.40
N PRO A 75 -6.69 2.35 7.45
CA PRO A 75 -5.34 2.54 7.99
C PRO A 75 -4.47 3.42 7.10
N ALA A 76 -3.65 4.26 7.76
CA ALA A 76 -2.65 5.10 7.15
C ALA A 76 -1.35 4.32 6.92
N VAL A 77 -0.87 4.24 5.68
CA VAL A 77 0.38 3.59 5.30
C VAL A 77 1.45 4.64 5.02
N GLY A 78 2.50 4.69 5.84
CA GLY A 78 3.67 5.54 5.59
C GLY A 78 4.63 4.90 4.60
N VAL A 79 5.00 5.61 3.53
CA VAL A 79 5.92 5.15 2.49
C VAL A 79 7.27 5.82 2.63
N PHE A 80 8.31 5.00 2.77
CA PHE A 80 9.69 5.42 3.06
C PHE A 80 10.67 4.88 2.01
N VAL A 81 11.78 5.58 1.82
CA VAL A 81 12.89 5.16 0.96
C VAL A 81 14.19 5.38 1.72
N ASN A 82 14.81 4.32 2.21
CA ASN A 82 16.06 4.33 2.95
C ASN A 82 16.04 5.30 4.15
N GLU A 83 14.90 5.39 4.85
CA GLU A 83 14.74 6.26 6.02
C GLU A 83 15.38 5.61 7.26
N THR A 84 15.67 6.38 8.31
CA THR A 84 16.17 5.82 9.57
C THR A 84 15.06 5.08 10.32
N ILE A 85 15.43 4.01 11.01
CA ILE A 85 14.47 3.24 11.82
C ILE A 85 13.85 4.11 12.92
N GLU A 86 14.64 4.99 13.52
CA GLU A 86 14.21 5.91 14.58
C GLU A 86 13.11 6.85 14.10
N THR A 87 13.24 7.39 12.89
CA THR A 87 12.20 8.24 12.28
C THR A 87 10.90 7.46 12.09
N ILE A 88 10.98 6.26 11.54
CA ILE A 88 9.79 5.41 11.30
C ILE A 88 9.12 5.03 12.62
N VAL A 89 9.90 4.60 13.62
CA VAL A 89 9.39 4.24 14.95
C VAL A 89 8.67 5.42 15.58
N GLY A 90 9.26 6.62 15.53
CA GLY A 90 8.61 7.83 16.06
C GLY A 90 7.25 8.12 15.42
N LEU A 91 7.14 7.98 14.09
CA LEU A 91 5.87 8.18 13.37
C LEU A 91 4.79 7.14 13.76
N VAL A 92 5.19 5.90 14.02
CA VAL A 92 4.30 4.84 14.49
C VAL A 92 3.86 5.10 15.93
N GLU A 93 4.79 5.45 16.83
CA GLU A 93 4.52 5.72 18.24
C GLU A 93 3.63 6.95 18.43
N ASP A 94 3.84 7.99 17.62
CA ASP A 94 3.03 9.22 17.60
C ASP A 94 1.64 9.04 16.95
N GLY A 95 1.35 7.85 16.43
CA GLY A 95 0.09 7.53 15.76
C GLY A 95 -0.13 8.32 14.46
N VAL A 96 0.97 8.66 13.76
CA VAL A 96 0.91 9.34 12.45
C VAL A 96 0.60 8.35 11.35
N ILE A 97 1.05 7.11 11.50
CA ILE A 97 0.84 6.00 10.57
C ILE A 97 0.49 4.72 11.32
N ASP A 98 -0.26 3.83 10.65
CA ASP A 98 -0.67 2.51 11.15
C ASP A 98 0.12 1.36 10.54
N TRP A 99 0.66 1.53 9.32
CA TRP A 99 1.45 0.57 8.56
C TRP A 99 2.69 1.24 7.99
N VAL A 100 3.75 0.45 7.82
CA VAL A 100 5.02 0.89 7.21
C VAL A 100 5.19 0.26 5.84
N GLN A 101 5.51 1.05 4.82
CA GLN A 101 5.92 0.58 3.50
C GLN A 101 7.34 1.03 3.19
N LEU A 102 8.25 0.08 3.07
CA LEU A 102 9.64 0.26 2.68
C LEU A 102 9.75 0.16 1.15
N HIS A 103 10.17 1.23 0.52
CA HIS A 103 10.19 1.35 -0.95
C HIS A 103 11.59 1.69 -1.49
N GLY A 104 12.61 1.47 -0.68
CA GLY A 104 14.02 1.69 -1.01
C GLY A 104 14.78 0.37 -1.22
N GLN A 105 15.96 0.32 -0.62
CA GLN A 105 16.85 -0.84 -0.67
C GLN A 105 17.09 -1.42 0.74
N GLU A 106 16.05 -1.33 1.57
CA GLU A 106 16.10 -1.84 2.94
C GLU A 106 16.31 -3.35 2.91
N ASP A 107 17.39 -3.80 3.53
CA ASP A 107 17.78 -5.21 3.56
C ASP A 107 17.08 -6.00 4.70
N GLU A 108 17.38 -7.29 4.76
CA GLU A 108 16.85 -8.19 5.78
C GLU A 108 17.19 -7.72 7.21
N ALA A 109 18.42 -7.25 7.45
CA ALA A 109 18.85 -6.80 8.76
C ALA A 109 18.03 -5.58 9.21
N TYR A 110 17.83 -4.63 8.30
CA TYR A 110 17.00 -3.45 8.53
C TYR A 110 15.56 -3.84 8.87
N ILE A 111 14.95 -4.73 8.08
CA ILE A 111 13.56 -5.17 8.30
C ILE A 111 13.41 -5.87 9.65
N ASN A 112 14.33 -6.77 10.01
CA ASN A 112 14.30 -7.47 11.28
C ASN A 112 14.47 -6.51 12.47
N GLU A 113 15.36 -5.53 12.35
CA GLU A 113 15.53 -4.51 13.39
C GLU A 113 14.27 -3.64 13.52
N LEU A 114 13.71 -3.14 12.41
CA LEU A 114 12.47 -2.36 12.43
C LEU A 114 11.33 -3.15 13.08
N LYS A 115 11.11 -4.40 12.66
CA LYS A 115 10.05 -5.27 13.22
C LYS A 115 10.23 -5.60 14.69
N SER A 116 11.45 -5.52 15.22
CA SER A 116 11.68 -5.65 16.66
C SER A 116 11.20 -4.44 17.47
N LYS A 117 11.10 -3.27 16.83
CA LYS A 117 10.76 -1.99 17.47
C LYS A 117 9.29 -1.55 17.21
N VAL A 118 8.69 -1.98 16.09
CA VAL A 118 7.28 -1.66 15.77
C VAL A 118 6.38 -2.88 15.90
N SER A 119 5.10 -2.66 16.22
CA SER A 119 4.09 -3.73 16.27
C SER A 119 3.12 -3.70 15.08
N CYS A 120 3.26 -2.72 14.20
CA CYS A 120 2.43 -2.56 13.01
C CYS A 120 2.97 -3.42 11.84
N PRO A 121 2.12 -3.75 10.84
CA PRO A 121 2.55 -4.47 9.67
C PRO A 121 3.57 -3.69 8.83
N VAL A 122 4.54 -4.43 8.27
CA VAL A 122 5.57 -3.91 7.37
C VAL A 122 5.38 -4.49 5.97
N ILE A 123 5.33 -3.61 4.97
CA ILE A 123 5.29 -3.94 3.54
C ILE A 123 6.67 -3.65 2.96
N GLN A 124 7.26 -4.57 2.20
CA GLN A 124 8.48 -4.31 1.42
C GLN A 124 8.15 -4.28 -0.06
N ALA A 125 8.54 -3.19 -0.74
CA ALA A 125 8.35 -3.05 -2.17
C ALA A 125 9.53 -3.63 -2.97
N PHE A 126 9.20 -4.27 -4.09
CA PHE A 126 10.15 -4.86 -5.03
C PHE A 126 9.87 -4.39 -6.44
N SER A 127 10.93 -3.95 -7.13
CA SER A 127 10.89 -3.70 -8.56
C SER A 127 10.95 -5.03 -9.30
N VAL A 128 9.90 -5.35 -10.08
CA VAL A 128 9.78 -6.61 -10.82
C VAL A 128 10.06 -6.39 -12.29
N ARG A 129 11.11 -7.04 -12.79
CA ARG A 129 11.50 -7.09 -14.21
C ARG A 129 11.69 -8.52 -14.71
N THR A 130 12.00 -9.43 -13.78
CA THR A 130 12.31 -10.84 -14.08
C THR A 130 11.63 -11.77 -13.07
N LYS A 131 11.62 -13.08 -13.36
CA LYS A 131 11.14 -14.09 -12.40
C LYS A 131 11.98 -14.15 -11.13
N GLU A 132 13.27 -13.88 -11.22
CA GLU A 132 14.19 -13.82 -10.09
C GLU A 132 13.82 -12.71 -9.10
N ASP A 133 13.29 -11.57 -9.60
CA ASP A 133 12.80 -10.50 -8.75
C ASP A 133 11.59 -10.96 -7.92
N VAL A 134 10.68 -11.71 -8.55
CA VAL A 134 9.51 -12.29 -7.85
C VAL A 134 9.95 -13.30 -6.81
N LEU A 135 10.93 -14.15 -7.11
CA LEU A 135 11.48 -15.11 -6.15
C LEU A 135 12.13 -14.41 -4.94
N ARG A 136 12.89 -13.34 -5.18
CA ARG A 136 13.46 -12.52 -4.09
C ARG A 136 12.36 -11.87 -3.23
N ALA A 137 11.31 -11.35 -3.85
CA ALA A 137 10.18 -10.77 -3.12
C ALA A 137 9.49 -11.81 -2.23
N ARG A 138 9.33 -13.05 -2.72
CA ARG A 138 8.75 -14.15 -1.98
C ARG A 138 9.48 -14.45 -0.67
N GLU A 139 10.81 -14.35 -0.66
CA GLU A 139 11.67 -14.65 0.49
C GLU A 139 11.80 -13.47 1.49
N SER A 140 11.10 -12.36 1.27
CA SER A 140 11.13 -11.19 2.16
C SER A 140 10.69 -11.51 3.59
N TYR A 141 11.36 -10.90 4.56
CA TYR A 141 11.04 -10.94 5.99
C TYR A 141 9.91 -9.98 6.40
N ALA A 142 9.44 -9.11 5.50
CA ALA A 142 8.30 -8.25 5.75
C ALA A 142 7.00 -9.06 5.85
N ASP A 143 5.97 -8.50 6.49
CA ASP A 143 4.67 -9.16 6.65
C ASP A 143 3.93 -9.27 5.31
N TYR A 144 4.07 -8.22 4.48
CA TYR A 144 3.54 -8.16 3.13
C TYR A 144 4.63 -7.74 2.16
N ILE A 145 4.44 -8.06 0.89
CA ILE A 145 5.28 -7.55 -0.20
C ILE A 145 4.44 -6.72 -1.15
N LEU A 146 5.09 -5.78 -1.83
CA LEU A 146 4.51 -4.99 -2.89
C LEU A 146 5.34 -5.19 -4.15
N LEU A 147 4.69 -5.56 -5.25
CA LEU A 147 5.32 -5.75 -6.56
C LEU A 147 5.01 -4.55 -7.44
N ASP A 148 6.06 -3.83 -7.83
CA ASP A 148 5.98 -2.62 -8.67
C ASP A 148 6.84 -2.81 -9.92
N GLN A 149 6.55 -2.07 -10.98
CA GLN A 149 7.37 -2.03 -12.21
C GLN A 149 8.77 -1.42 -11.99
N GLY A 150 9.00 -0.71 -10.88
CA GLY A 150 10.31 -0.17 -10.49
C GLY A 150 10.67 1.21 -11.02
N SER A 151 9.85 1.82 -11.87
CA SER A 151 9.98 3.23 -12.25
C SER A 151 8.71 3.96 -11.79
N GLY A 152 8.63 4.25 -10.49
CA GLY A 152 7.44 4.83 -9.87
C GLY A 152 6.85 5.99 -10.68
N GLY A 153 5.55 5.93 -10.98
CA GLY A 153 4.81 7.00 -11.65
C GLY A 153 4.92 7.06 -13.17
N THR A 154 5.49 6.07 -13.85
CA THR A 154 5.57 6.04 -15.33
C THR A 154 4.26 5.62 -16.02
N GLY A 155 3.27 5.12 -15.25
CA GLY A 155 1.99 4.65 -15.79
C GLY A 155 2.08 3.36 -16.61
N ARG A 156 3.25 2.69 -16.62
CA ARG A 156 3.42 1.40 -17.31
C ARG A 156 3.18 0.26 -16.33
N VAL A 157 2.62 -0.84 -16.81
CA VAL A 157 2.51 -2.10 -16.09
C VAL A 157 3.67 -3.01 -16.48
N PHE A 158 4.15 -3.85 -15.56
CA PHE A 158 5.07 -4.93 -15.91
C PHE A 158 4.28 -6.16 -16.39
N ASP A 159 4.99 -7.12 -16.95
CA ASP A 159 4.38 -8.37 -17.37
C ASP A 159 3.90 -9.18 -16.16
N TRP A 160 2.61 -9.18 -15.91
CA TRP A 160 2.00 -9.88 -14.77
C TRP A 160 2.09 -11.40 -14.87
N THR A 161 2.44 -11.96 -16.05
CA THR A 161 2.70 -13.40 -16.17
C THR A 161 3.94 -13.84 -15.37
N LEU A 162 4.78 -12.89 -14.95
CA LEU A 162 5.91 -13.16 -14.07
C LEU A 162 5.45 -13.54 -12.65
N ILE A 163 4.22 -13.16 -12.23
CA ILE A 163 3.67 -13.43 -10.90
C ILE A 163 3.08 -14.84 -10.87
N GLU A 164 3.92 -15.85 -11.01
CA GLU A 164 3.50 -17.24 -10.86
C GLU A 164 3.77 -17.71 -9.43
N SER A 165 2.71 -18.18 -8.74
CA SER A 165 2.81 -18.90 -7.45
C SER A 165 3.64 -18.18 -6.36
N ILE A 166 3.34 -16.91 -6.09
CA ILE A 166 4.06 -16.13 -5.07
C ILE A 166 3.88 -16.71 -3.65
N GLY A 167 2.77 -17.43 -3.39
CA GLY A 167 2.54 -18.22 -2.18
C GLY A 167 2.34 -17.40 -0.90
N ARG A 168 2.18 -16.08 -1.01
CA ARG A 168 1.90 -15.17 0.11
C ARG A 168 1.09 -13.97 -0.36
N PRO A 169 0.37 -13.27 0.56
CA PRO A 169 -0.37 -12.06 0.20
C PRO A 169 0.57 -10.97 -0.29
N PHE A 170 0.18 -10.30 -1.38
CA PHE A 170 0.96 -9.23 -1.97
C PHE A 170 0.09 -8.08 -2.47
N PHE A 171 0.67 -6.89 -2.46
CA PHE A 171 0.16 -5.71 -3.13
C PHE A 171 0.68 -5.69 -4.56
N LEU A 172 -0.18 -5.43 -5.52
CA LEU A 172 0.20 -5.16 -6.89
C LEU A 172 0.19 -3.64 -7.12
N ALA A 173 1.30 -3.12 -7.61
CA ALA A 173 1.51 -1.71 -7.94
C ALA A 173 2.05 -1.55 -9.37
N GLY A 174 2.34 -0.29 -9.76
CA GLY A 174 2.94 0.02 -11.06
C GLY A 174 1.91 0.20 -12.16
N GLY A 175 1.54 1.46 -12.43
CA GLY A 175 0.68 1.83 -13.55
C GLY A 175 -0.79 1.41 -13.43
N LEU A 176 -1.23 0.96 -12.27
CA LEU A 176 -2.64 0.59 -12.05
C LEU A 176 -3.56 1.80 -12.14
N ASN A 177 -4.70 1.61 -12.79
CA ASN A 177 -5.77 2.59 -12.98
C ASN A 177 -7.11 1.86 -13.18
N ALA A 178 -8.20 2.60 -13.31
CA ALA A 178 -9.54 2.03 -13.44
C ALA A 178 -9.73 1.12 -14.68
N GLU A 179 -8.92 1.31 -15.73
CA GLU A 179 -9.04 0.56 -16.98
C GLU A 179 -8.42 -0.83 -16.87
N ASN A 180 -7.28 -0.97 -16.13
CA ASN A 180 -6.52 -2.21 -16.04
C ASN A 180 -6.70 -2.99 -14.73
N ILE A 181 -7.30 -2.42 -13.69
CA ILE A 181 -7.56 -3.11 -12.42
C ILE A 181 -8.38 -4.39 -12.64
N LYS A 182 -9.34 -4.40 -13.55
CA LYS A 182 -10.15 -5.59 -13.85
C LYS A 182 -9.29 -6.77 -14.34
N GLU A 183 -8.30 -6.49 -15.18
CA GLU A 183 -7.35 -7.51 -15.64
C GLU A 183 -6.40 -7.91 -14.51
N ALA A 184 -5.97 -6.95 -13.68
CA ALA A 184 -5.10 -7.17 -12.55
C ALA A 184 -5.68 -8.14 -11.50
N VAL A 185 -7.01 -8.29 -11.41
CA VAL A 185 -7.66 -9.26 -10.51
C VAL A 185 -7.17 -10.68 -10.75
N ARG A 186 -6.86 -11.03 -12.01
CA ARG A 186 -6.36 -12.36 -12.40
C ARG A 186 -4.99 -12.70 -11.82
N THR A 187 -4.24 -11.72 -11.34
CA THR A 187 -2.94 -11.95 -10.69
C THR A 187 -3.08 -12.59 -9.31
N GLY A 188 -4.28 -12.60 -8.73
CA GLY A 188 -4.51 -13.06 -7.36
C GLY A 188 -3.91 -12.13 -6.30
N ALA A 189 -3.65 -10.85 -6.64
CA ALA A 189 -3.16 -9.86 -5.68
C ALA A 189 -4.16 -9.70 -4.54
N TRP A 190 -3.63 -9.66 -3.31
CA TRP A 190 -4.43 -9.38 -2.10
C TRP A 190 -4.91 -7.93 -2.07
N ALA A 191 -4.08 -7.00 -2.57
CA ALA A 191 -4.42 -5.59 -2.67
C ALA A 191 -3.84 -4.95 -3.93
N PHE A 192 -4.50 -3.92 -4.43
CA PHE A 192 -4.00 -3.03 -5.47
C PHE A 192 -3.51 -1.72 -4.86
N ASP A 193 -2.33 -1.25 -5.27
CA ASP A 193 -1.78 0.04 -4.88
C ASP A 193 -1.79 1.01 -6.05
N VAL A 194 -2.69 1.97 -6.01
CA VAL A 194 -2.89 2.97 -7.08
C VAL A 194 -2.33 4.32 -6.64
N SER A 195 -1.43 4.87 -7.42
CA SER A 195 -0.89 6.21 -7.20
C SER A 195 -1.22 7.14 -8.38
N SER A 196 -0.39 7.18 -9.42
CA SER A 196 -0.58 8.08 -10.57
C SER A 196 -1.86 7.78 -11.39
N GLY A 197 -2.34 6.54 -11.38
CA GLY A 197 -3.59 6.18 -12.08
C GLY A 197 -4.84 6.81 -11.48
N ALA A 198 -4.76 7.37 -10.27
CA ALA A 198 -5.81 8.15 -9.63
C ALA A 198 -5.51 9.65 -9.64
N GLU A 199 -4.69 10.15 -10.59
CA GLU A 199 -4.27 11.55 -10.65
C GLU A 199 -4.65 12.20 -11.99
N THR A 200 -4.90 13.53 -11.91
CA THR A 200 -4.96 14.46 -13.04
C THR A 200 -4.01 15.60 -12.73
N ASP A 201 -3.12 15.96 -13.68
CA ASP A 201 -2.10 17.01 -13.54
C ASP A 201 -1.23 16.89 -12.26
N GLY A 202 -1.00 15.64 -11.83
CA GLY A 202 -0.15 15.33 -10.67
C GLY A 202 -0.82 15.40 -9.32
N PHE A 203 -2.10 15.66 -9.24
CA PHE A 203 -2.91 15.68 -8.03
C PHE A 203 -3.96 14.56 -8.07
N LYS A 204 -4.36 14.06 -6.90
CA LYS A 204 -5.46 13.10 -6.82
C LYS A 204 -6.73 13.69 -7.43
N ASP A 205 -7.45 12.84 -8.13
CA ASP A 205 -8.67 13.17 -8.85
C ASP A 205 -9.82 12.32 -8.28
N ARG A 206 -10.89 12.99 -7.89
CA ARG A 206 -12.04 12.35 -7.24
C ARG A 206 -12.65 11.25 -8.13
N GLU A 207 -12.91 11.57 -9.39
CA GLU A 207 -13.59 10.64 -10.30
C GLU A 207 -12.73 9.41 -10.58
N LYS A 208 -11.39 9.59 -10.70
CA LYS A 208 -10.46 8.49 -10.89
C LYS A 208 -10.34 7.59 -9.65
N ILE A 209 -10.36 8.17 -8.44
CA ILE A 209 -10.40 7.40 -7.19
C ILE A 209 -11.66 6.51 -7.18
N PHE A 210 -12.83 7.11 -7.42
CA PHE A 210 -14.10 6.37 -7.44
C PHE A 210 -14.13 5.30 -8.53
N ALA A 211 -13.61 5.60 -9.72
CA ALA A 211 -13.52 4.65 -10.83
C ALA A 211 -12.60 3.45 -10.48
N CYS A 212 -11.44 3.69 -9.81
CA CYS A 212 -10.56 2.62 -9.34
C CYS A 212 -11.26 1.73 -8.29
N VAL A 213 -11.97 2.33 -7.33
CA VAL A 213 -12.74 1.59 -6.34
C VAL A 213 -13.83 0.75 -7.01
N ALA A 214 -14.57 1.33 -7.95
CA ALA A 214 -15.61 0.61 -8.68
C ALA A 214 -15.02 -0.57 -9.48
N ALA A 215 -13.89 -0.37 -10.16
CA ALA A 215 -13.21 -1.43 -10.91
C ALA A 215 -12.72 -2.57 -10.03
N ALA A 216 -12.15 -2.26 -8.84
CA ALA A 216 -11.65 -3.26 -7.90
C ALA A 216 -12.79 -4.07 -7.21
N ARG A 217 -14.00 -3.54 -7.18
CA ARG A 217 -15.17 -4.14 -6.51
C ARG A 217 -16.12 -4.86 -7.43
N GLN A 218 -15.95 -4.75 -8.74
CA GLN A 218 -16.77 -5.49 -9.69
C GLN A 218 -16.51 -6.99 -9.52
N LYS A 219 -17.58 -7.73 -9.18
CA LYS A 219 -17.54 -9.19 -9.28
C LYS A 219 -17.43 -9.57 -10.75
N GLU A 220 -16.49 -10.44 -11.11
CA GLU A 220 -16.59 -11.11 -12.41
C GLU A 220 -17.88 -11.92 -12.40
N GLU A 221 -18.84 -11.55 -13.26
CA GLU A 221 -19.93 -12.45 -13.62
C GLU A 221 -19.28 -13.55 -14.48
N TYR A 222 -18.96 -14.68 -13.85
CA TYR A 222 -18.58 -15.88 -14.58
C TYR A 222 -19.81 -16.36 -15.35
N ASN A 223 -19.84 -16.10 -16.66
CA ASN A 223 -20.70 -16.78 -17.63
C ASN A 223 -20.10 -18.13 -18.00
#